data_43fe6b000a90ebb1296c17106523c9d2
#
_entry.id   43fe6b000a90ebb1296c17106523c9d2
#
_cell.length_a   1.000
_cell.length_b   1.000
_cell.length_c   1.000
_cell.angle_alpha   90.00
_cell.angle_beta   90.00
_cell.angle_gamma   90.00
#
_symmetry.space_group_name_H-M   'P 1'
#
loop_
_entity.id
_entity.type
_entity.pdbx_description
1 polymer ?
#
loop_
_entity_poly.entity_id
_entity_poly.type
_entity_poly.pdbx_seq_one_letter_code
_entity_poly.pdbx_strand_id
1 'polypeptide(L)'
;MKYVGAHVSAVGGVENAPVNAHEIGAKAFALFTRNQRQWKSQPLKADSIHLFKERCEAYGYDPGCILPHDSYLINLGNPDAEGLQKSRDAFLDEMTRCEQLGLKMLNFHPGSHLGKMEVDTCLSRIAESINITLAQTSGVCAVIENTAGQGSNLGYTFEQIAYIINEVEDKSRVGVCLDTAHTLAAGYDIKTPEGFSETFRHFDEVVGFSYLRVRQAWITNQYLK
;
A
#
# COMPACT_ATOMS: atom_id res chain seq x y z
N MET A 1 18.95 0.71 11.00
CA MET A 1 18.12 0.16 12.11
C MET A 1 16.89 -0.45 11.48
N LYS A 2 16.40 -1.61 11.94
CA LYS A 2 15.15 -2.20 11.43
C LYS A 2 13.99 -1.67 12.28
N TYR A 3 12.99 -1.08 11.64
CA TYR A 3 11.78 -0.62 12.31
C TYR A 3 10.73 -1.74 12.24
N VAL A 4 10.15 -2.08 13.38
CA VAL A 4 9.06 -3.06 13.49
C VAL A 4 7.86 -2.32 14.06
N GLY A 5 6.71 -2.55 13.47
CA GLY A 5 5.47 -1.88 13.83
C GLY A 5 4.24 -2.77 13.66
N ALA A 6 3.09 -2.18 13.84
CA ALA A 6 1.80 -2.83 13.69
C ALA A 6 0.81 -1.94 12.94
N HIS A 7 -0.23 -2.55 12.41
CA HIS A 7 -1.39 -1.80 11.96
C HIS A 7 -2.20 -1.35 13.18
N VAL A 8 -2.34 -0.05 13.35
CA VAL A 8 -3.01 0.54 14.53
C VAL A 8 -4.33 1.20 14.15
N SER A 9 -5.21 1.32 15.13
CA SER A 9 -6.50 1.99 14.95
C SER A 9 -6.33 3.49 14.84
N ALA A 10 -7.10 4.10 13.93
CA ALA A 10 -7.28 5.55 13.82
C ALA A 10 -8.72 5.96 14.19
N VAL A 11 -9.42 5.13 14.97
CA VAL A 11 -10.79 5.42 15.42
C VAL A 11 -10.80 6.68 16.27
N GLY A 12 -11.73 7.58 15.96
CA GLY A 12 -11.85 8.88 16.62
C GLY A 12 -11.04 10.01 15.98
N GLY A 13 -10.11 9.69 15.05
CA GLY A 13 -9.29 10.63 14.30
C GLY A 13 -7.90 10.06 14.02
N VAL A 14 -7.29 10.48 12.90
CA VAL A 14 -5.96 10.00 12.51
C VAL A 14 -4.89 10.30 13.54
N GLU A 15 -5.06 11.37 14.31
CA GLU A 15 -4.19 11.80 15.39
C GLU A 15 -4.07 10.79 16.54
N ASN A 16 -4.97 9.80 16.60
CA ASN A 16 -4.89 8.73 17.61
C ASN A 16 -3.95 7.61 17.20
N ALA A 17 -3.66 7.45 15.91
CA ALA A 17 -2.79 6.39 15.42
C ALA A 17 -1.35 6.44 15.99
N PRO A 18 -0.65 7.60 16.06
CA PRO A 18 0.66 7.69 16.71
C PRO A 18 0.62 7.33 18.21
N VAL A 19 -0.46 7.69 18.91
CA VAL A 19 -0.66 7.34 20.33
C VAL A 19 -0.77 5.82 20.48
N ASN A 20 -1.68 5.21 19.73
CA ASN A 20 -1.90 3.76 19.76
C ASN A 20 -0.64 2.96 19.41
N ALA A 21 0.17 3.47 18.46
CA ALA A 21 1.45 2.87 18.12
C ALA A 21 2.48 2.99 19.27
N HIS A 22 2.52 4.15 19.91
CA HIS A 22 3.42 4.41 21.03
C HIS A 22 3.10 3.52 22.24
N GLU A 23 1.82 3.37 22.58
CA GLU A 23 1.36 2.55 23.71
C GLU A 23 1.77 1.08 23.60
N ILE A 24 1.85 0.54 22.38
CA ILE A 24 2.31 -0.84 22.15
C ILE A 24 3.83 -0.94 21.94
N GLY A 25 4.57 0.16 22.05
CA GLY A 25 6.02 0.20 21.85
C GLY A 25 6.48 0.04 20.40
N ALA A 26 5.59 0.20 19.42
CA ALA A 26 5.91 0.10 18.01
C ALA A 26 6.91 1.20 17.58
N LYS A 27 7.81 0.89 16.63
CA LYS A 27 8.77 1.85 16.06
C LYS A 27 8.40 2.31 14.66
N ALA A 28 7.38 1.71 14.08
CA ALA A 28 6.73 2.03 12.83
C ALA A 28 5.25 1.66 12.96
N PHE A 29 4.39 2.18 12.10
CA PHE A 29 3.00 1.73 12.11
C PHE A 29 2.32 1.89 10.74
N ALA A 30 1.28 1.09 10.54
CA ALA A 30 0.33 1.25 9.44
C ALA A 30 -1.02 1.72 9.98
N LEU A 31 -1.79 2.42 9.16
CA LEU A 31 -3.10 2.93 9.51
C LEU A 31 -3.99 3.06 8.27
N PHE A 32 -5.29 3.19 8.47
CA PHE A 32 -6.20 3.74 7.45
C PHE A 32 -6.42 5.23 7.74
N THR A 33 -6.25 6.10 6.73
CA THR A 33 -6.46 7.56 6.88
C THR A 33 -7.93 7.93 6.93
N ARG A 34 -8.80 6.97 6.59
CA ARG A 34 -10.28 7.07 6.60
C ARG A 34 -10.91 5.70 6.79
N ASN A 35 -12.24 5.65 6.85
CA ASN A 35 -12.95 4.36 6.90
C ASN A 35 -12.77 3.59 5.58
N GLN A 36 -12.04 2.48 5.63
CA GLN A 36 -11.70 1.62 4.48
C GLN A 36 -12.91 0.88 3.85
N ARG A 37 -14.10 0.99 4.44
CA ARG A 37 -15.34 0.37 3.95
C ARG A 37 -16.33 1.38 3.38
N GLN A 38 -15.92 2.63 3.21
CA GLN A 38 -16.77 3.70 2.70
C GLN A 38 -16.11 4.41 1.52
N TRP A 39 -16.89 4.70 0.48
CA TRP A 39 -16.43 5.42 -0.70
C TRP A 39 -16.14 6.90 -0.46
N LYS A 40 -16.92 7.51 0.42
CA LYS A 40 -16.77 8.93 0.76
C LYS A 40 -16.40 9.08 2.21
N SER A 41 -15.49 9.98 2.49
CA SER A 41 -15.11 10.39 3.84
C SER A 41 -15.05 11.91 3.94
N GLN A 42 -15.28 12.42 5.13
CA GLN A 42 -15.08 13.86 5.36
C GLN A 42 -13.60 14.22 5.21
N PRO A 43 -13.27 15.41 4.71
CA PRO A 43 -11.90 15.92 4.71
C PRO A 43 -11.29 15.85 6.11
N LEU A 44 -9.97 15.70 6.16
CA LEU A 44 -9.24 15.80 7.42
C LEU A 44 -9.40 17.22 8.00
N LYS A 45 -9.68 17.30 9.29
CA LYS A 45 -9.75 18.59 9.98
C LYS A 45 -8.33 19.14 10.20
N ALA A 46 -8.16 20.44 10.12
CA ALA A 46 -6.86 21.09 10.33
C ALA A 46 -6.25 20.74 11.70
N ASP A 47 -7.07 20.70 12.76
CA ASP A 47 -6.62 20.33 14.09
C ASP A 47 -6.15 18.87 14.15
N SER A 48 -6.86 17.94 13.49
CA SER A 48 -6.45 16.53 13.39
C SER A 48 -5.09 16.37 12.68
N ILE A 49 -4.89 17.11 11.58
CA ILE A 49 -3.61 17.11 10.84
C ILE A 49 -2.48 17.64 11.73
N HIS A 50 -2.73 18.74 12.43
CA HIS A 50 -1.73 19.34 13.33
C HIS A 50 -1.36 18.37 14.45
N LEU A 51 -2.36 17.84 15.18
CA LEU A 51 -2.15 16.89 16.27
C LEU A 51 -1.48 15.60 15.82
N PHE A 52 -1.79 15.09 14.62
CA PHE A 52 -1.11 13.93 14.07
C PHE A 52 0.40 14.18 13.93
N LYS A 53 0.78 15.30 13.32
CA LYS A 53 2.19 15.67 13.11
C LYS A 53 2.92 15.92 14.43
N GLU A 54 2.31 16.66 15.35
CA GLU A 54 2.84 16.93 16.69
C GLU A 54 3.11 15.62 17.45
N ARG A 55 2.17 14.68 17.44
CA ARG A 55 2.32 13.39 18.11
C ARG A 55 3.37 12.49 17.45
N CYS A 56 3.45 12.49 16.11
CA CYS A 56 4.52 11.78 15.41
C CYS A 56 5.90 12.32 15.82
N GLU A 57 6.06 13.64 15.89
CA GLU A 57 7.30 14.29 16.31
C GLU A 57 7.61 13.96 17.78
N ALA A 58 6.64 14.13 18.68
CA ALA A 58 6.80 13.86 20.11
C ALA A 58 7.21 12.42 20.44
N TYR A 59 6.71 11.45 19.67
CA TYR A 59 7.03 10.02 19.83
C TYR A 59 8.20 9.56 18.94
N GLY A 60 8.79 10.44 18.13
CA GLY A 60 9.94 10.16 17.28
C GLY A 60 9.61 9.27 16.07
N TYR A 61 8.39 9.34 15.53
CA TYR A 61 8.03 8.64 14.32
C TYR A 61 8.47 9.41 13.08
N ASP A 62 9.37 8.80 12.29
CA ASP A 62 9.72 9.31 10.96
C ASP A 62 8.56 9.05 9.98
N PRO A 63 8.14 10.03 9.16
CA PRO A 63 7.09 9.84 8.16
C PRO A 63 7.37 8.71 7.16
N GLY A 64 8.64 8.36 6.93
CA GLY A 64 9.05 7.21 6.11
C GLY A 64 8.88 5.85 6.80
N CYS A 65 8.53 5.83 8.11
CA CYS A 65 8.24 4.63 8.88
C CYS A 65 6.73 4.45 9.14
N ILE A 66 5.90 5.26 8.50
CA ILE A 66 4.44 5.20 8.61
C ILE A 66 3.87 4.79 7.26
N LEU A 67 3.10 3.69 7.24
CA LEU A 67 2.53 3.11 6.02
C LEU A 67 1.01 3.18 6.04
N PRO A 68 0.38 4.24 5.53
CA PRO A 68 -1.05 4.23 5.28
C PRO A 68 -1.42 3.15 4.27
N HIS A 69 -2.60 2.56 4.43
CA HIS A 69 -3.21 1.67 3.45
C HIS A 69 -4.49 2.30 2.91
N ASP A 70 -4.73 2.13 1.61
CA ASP A 70 -5.95 2.62 0.98
C ASP A 70 -7.18 1.76 1.34
N SER A 71 -8.34 2.21 0.87
CA SER A 71 -9.60 1.48 1.03
C SER A 71 -9.63 0.23 0.16
N TYR A 72 -10.02 -0.91 0.71
CA TYR A 72 -10.25 -2.18 -0.01
C TYR A 72 -11.32 -2.10 -1.12
N LEU A 73 -12.07 -1.00 -1.20
CA LEU A 73 -13.06 -0.78 -2.26
C LEU A 73 -12.42 -0.31 -3.56
N ILE A 74 -11.20 0.21 -3.51
CA ILE A 74 -10.49 0.78 -4.65
C ILE A 74 -10.04 -0.35 -5.58
N ASN A 75 -10.35 -0.22 -6.87
CA ASN A 75 -9.88 -1.09 -7.92
C ASN A 75 -9.41 -0.23 -9.11
N LEU A 76 -8.10 0.04 -9.17
CA LEU A 76 -7.50 0.91 -10.19
C LEU A 76 -7.52 0.29 -11.61
N GLY A 77 -7.79 -1.02 -11.71
CA GLY A 77 -7.98 -1.75 -12.96
C GLY A 77 -9.45 -2.02 -13.32
N ASN A 78 -10.41 -1.40 -12.63
CA ASN A 78 -11.82 -1.70 -12.80
C ASN A 78 -12.25 -1.65 -14.28
N PRO A 79 -12.86 -2.74 -14.84
CA PRO A 79 -13.32 -2.76 -16.23
C PRO A 79 -14.50 -1.85 -16.51
N ASP A 80 -15.32 -1.54 -15.50
CA ASP A 80 -16.44 -0.62 -15.61
C ASP A 80 -15.96 0.84 -15.48
N ALA A 81 -16.38 1.71 -16.39
CA ALA A 81 -15.90 3.10 -16.45
C ALA A 81 -16.31 3.92 -15.22
N GLU A 82 -17.53 3.75 -14.71
CA GLU A 82 -18.00 4.46 -13.51
C GLU A 82 -17.26 3.96 -12.27
N GLY A 83 -17.10 2.63 -12.15
CA GLY A 83 -16.33 2.01 -11.07
C GLY A 83 -14.85 2.40 -11.09
N LEU A 84 -14.27 2.56 -12.27
CA LEU A 84 -12.89 3.03 -12.44
C LEU A 84 -12.75 4.49 -11.98
N GLN A 85 -13.63 5.39 -12.46
CA GLN A 85 -13.57 6.80 -12.07
C GLN A 85 -13.72 6.97 -10.56
N LYS A 86 -14.67 6.23 -9.96
CA LYS A 86 -14.87 6.24 -8.51
C LYS A 86 -13.65 5.73 -7.73
N SER A 87 -12.94 4.73 -8.28
CA SER A 87 -11.70 4.22 -7.69
C SER A 87 -10.56 5.23 -7.81
N ARG A 88 -10.42 5.90 -8.96
CA ARG A 88 -9.43 6.96 -9.20
C ARG A 88 -9.65 8.15 -8.26
N ASP A 89 -10.88 8.62 -8.13
CA ASP A 89 -11.24 9.72 -7.22
C ASP A 89 -10.92 9.36 -5.76
N ALA A 90 -11.23 8.13 -5.34
CA ALA A 90 -10.95 7.65 -4.00
C ALA A 90 -9.45 7.49 -3.75
N PHE A 91 -8.67 7.00 -4.72
CA PHE A 91 -7.22 6.87 -4.61
C PHE A 91 -6.53 8.24 -4.53
N LEU A 92 -6.99 9.20 -5.33
CA LEU A 92 -6.53 10.60 -5.26
C LEU A 92 -6.80 11.21 -3.89
N ASP A 93 -8.00 11.00 -3.30
CA ASP A 93 -8.30 11.45 -1.94
C ASP A 93 -7.35 10.83 -0.90
N GLU A 94 -7.06 9.53 -0.99
CA GLU A 94 -6.11 8.87 -0.08
C GLU A 94 -4.68 9.42 -0.22
N MET A 95 -4.19 9.64 -1.44
CA MET A 95 -2.87 10.24 -1.68
C MET A 95 -2.81 11.67 -1.14
N THR A 96 -3.86 12.47 -1.36
CA THR A 96 -3.98 13.85 -0.84
C THR A 96 -3.98 13.88 0.70
N ARG A 97 -4.64 12.93 1.36
CA ARG A 97 -4.60 12.78 2.83
C ARG A 97 -3.19 12.49 3.31
N CYS A 98 -2.46 11.62 2.61
CA CYS A 98 -1.06 11.34 2.93
C CYS A 98 -0.18 12.60 2.80
N GLU A 99 -0.36 13.41 1.75
CA GLU A 99 0.32 14.71 1.62
C GLU A 99 0.01 15.65 2.79
N GLN A 100 -1.27 15.82 3.12
CA GLN A 100 -1.69 16.69 4.23
C GLN A 100 -1.08 16.27 5.56
N LEU A 101 -0.97 14.97 5.82
CA LEU A 101 -0.36 14.40 7.01
C LEU A 101 1.18 14.42 6.97
N GLY A 102 1.80 14.77 5.83
CA GLY A 102 3.24 14.79 5.63
C GLY A 102 3.86 13.40 5.46
N LEU A 103 3.05 12.38 5.17
CA LEU A 103 3.47 11.00 4.98
C LEU A 103 4.15 10.82 3.62
N LYS A 104 4.96 9.77 3.50
CA LYS A 104 5.82 9.54 2.33
C LYS A 104 5.34 8.41 1.44
N MET A 105 4.38 7.62 1.88
CA MET A 105 3.92 6.41 1.18
C MET A 105 2.41 6.27 1.31
N LEU A 106 1.80 5.59 0.33
CA LEU A 106 0.46 5.01 0.43
C LEU A 106 0.52 3.60 -0.14
N ASN A 107 0.21 2.61 0.69
CA ASN A 107 0.12 1.19 0.31
C ASN A 107 -1.25 0.88 -0.26
N PHE A 108 -1.30 0.09 -1.34
CA PHE A 108 -2.56 -0.27 -1.98
C PHE A 108 -2.47 -1.59 -2.76
N HIS A 109 -3.59 -2.30 -2.86
CA HIS A 109 -3.73 -3.43 -3.76
C HIS A 109 -3.96 -2.92 -5.20
N PRO A 110 -3.25 -3.43 -6.23
CA PRO A 110 -3.33 -2.89 -7.58
C PRO A 110 -4.74 -2.84 -8.16
N GLY A 111 -5.48 -3.96 -8.00
CA GLY A 111 -6.83 -4.07 -8.52
C GLY A 111 -7.12 -5.44 -9.15
N SER A 112 -8.19 -5.49 -9.92
CA SER A 112 -8.76 -6.74 -10.42
C SER A 112 -9.43 -6.52 -11.77
N HIS A 113 -9.25 -7.48 -12.70
CA HIS A 113 -9.92 -7.47 -14.01
C HIS A 113 -11.37 -7.97 -13.98
N LEU A 114 -11.85 -8.47 -12.82
CA LEU A 114 -13.21 -8.96 -12.58
C LEU A 114 -13.69 -10.02 -13.60
N GLY A 115 -12.77 -10.70 -14.31
CA GLY A 115 -13.09 -11.62 -15.41
C GLY A 115 -13.71 -10.95 -16.64
N LYS A 116 -13.61 -9.63 -16.81
CA LYS A 116 -14.27 -8.82 -17.84
C LYS A 116 -13.31 -8.14 -18.81
N MET A 117 -12.01 -8.28 -18.61
CA MET A 117 -10.98 -7.77 -19.52
C MET A 117 -9.71 -8.60 -19.43
N GLU A 118 -8.86 -8.49 -20.45
CA GLU A 118 -7.56 -9.15 -20.51
C GLU A 118 -6.61 -8.60 -19.43
N VAL A 119 -5.73 -9.47 -18.92
CA VAL A 119 -4.80 -9.15 -17.84
C VAL A 119 -3.93 -7.95 -18.19
N ASP A 120 -3.27 -7.97 -19.34
CA ASP A 120 -2.35 -6.89 -19.75
C ASP A 120 -3.07 -5.54 -19.88
N THR A 121 -4.31 -5.55 -20.43
CA THR A 121 -5.14 -4.34 -20.49
C THR A 121 -5.47 -3.80 -19.09
N CYS A 122 -5.72 -4.70 -18.13
CA CYS A 122 -5.98 -4.31 -16.75
C CYS A 122 -4.72 -3.74 -16.07
N LEU A 123 -3.56 -4.35 -16.28
CA LEU A 123 -2.27 -3.86 -15.76
C LEU A 123 -1.93 -2.47 -16.27
N SER A 124 -2.09 -2.24 -17.60
CA SER A 124 -1.91 -0.90 -18.19
C SER A 124 -2.88 0.13 -17.61
N ARG A 125 -4.14 -0.26 -17.36
CA ARG A 125 -5.15 0.62 -16.73
C ARG A 125 -4.80 0.97 -15.28
N ILE A 126 -4.24 0.03 -14.54
CA ILE A 126 -3.73 0.28 -13.18
C ILE A 126 -2.60 1.32 -13.24
N ALA A 127 -1.62 1.13 -14.13
CA ALA A 127 -0.52 2.07 -14.30
C ALA A 127 -1.01 3.47 -14.72
N GLU A 128 -1.95 3.56 -15.66
CA GLU A 128 -2.60 4.81 -16.04
C GLU A 128 -3.26 5.52 -14.85
N SER A 129 -3.98 4.76 -14.02
CA SER A 129 -4.63 5.31 -12.82
C SER A 129 -3.63 5.85 -11.80
N ILE A 130 -2.48 5.18 -11.65
CA ILE A 130 -1.36 5.66 -10.83
C ILE A 130 -0.81 6.96 -11.43
N ASN A 131 -0.51 7.01 -12.74
CA ASN A 131 0.03 8.19 -13.42
C ASN A 131 -0.90 9.40 -13.25
N ILE A 132 -2.21 9.24 -13.46
CA ILE A 132 -3.22 10.29 -13.27
C ILE A 132 -3.16 10.85 -11.84
N THR A 133 -2.99 10.00 -10.85
CA THR A 133 -2.93 10.43 -9.44
C THR A 133 -1.59 11.09 -9.11
N LEU A 134 -0.47 10.52 -9.57
CA LEU A 134 0.86 11.09 -9.35
C LEU A 134 1.02 12.49 -10.00
N ALA A 135 0.38 12.72 -11.14
CA ALA A 135 0.37 14.04 -11.80
C ALA A 135 -0.38 15.13 -10.99
N GLN A 136 -1.26 14.73 -10.07
CA GLN A 136 -2.08 15.65 -9.25
C GLN A 136 -1.61 15.77 -7.80
N THR A 137 -0.60 15.00 -7.39
CA THR A 137 -0.09 14.94 -6.02
C THR A 137 1.42 15.11 -6.00
N SER A 138 2.01 15.32 -4.82
CA SER A 138 3.45 15.46 -4.64
C SER A 138 3.95 14.75 -3.39
N GLY A 139 5.24 14.38 -3.38
CA GLY A 139 5.96 13.93 -2.19
C GLY A 139 5.53 12.59 -1.58
N VAL A 140 4.47 11.95 -2.09
CA VAL A 140 3.98 10.64 -1.65
C VAL A 140 4.27 9.59 -2.71
N CYS A 141 4.81 8.46 -2.32
CA CYS A 141 5.08 7.30 -3.16
C CYS A 141 3.86 6.36 -3.17
N ALA A 142 3.40 5.96 -4.33
CA ALA A 142 2.41 4.91 -4.52
C ALA A 142 3.10 3.55 -4.33
N VAL A 143 2.76 2.82 -3.27
CA VAL A 143 3.40 1.55 -2.91
C VAL A 143 2.46 0.40 -3.25
N ILE A 144 2.81 -0.35 -4.28
CA ILE A 144 2.05 -1.50 -4.77
C ILE A 144 2.26 -2.67 -3.81
N GLU A 145 1.22 -3.13 -3.15
CA GLU A 145 1.27 -4.37 -2.39
C GLU A 145 1.03 -5.57 -3.29
N ASN A 146 1.91 -6.58 -3.20
CA ASN A 146 1.63 -7.84 -3.88
C ASN A 146 0.38 -8.49 -3.29
N THR A 147 -0.39 -9.19 -4.13
CA THR A 147 -1.62 -9.88 -3.74
C THR A 147 -1.44 -11.40 -3.76
N ALA A 148 -2.40 -12.12 -3.22
CA ALA A 148 -2.38 -13.58 -3.21
C ALA A 148 -2.93 -14.22 -4.49
N GLY A 149 -3.40 -13.42 -5.47
CA GLY A 149 -3.94 -13.93 -6.73
C GLY A 149 -5.32 -14.58 -6.63
N GLN A 150 -6.09 -14.31 -5.56
CA GLN A 150 -7.43 -14.86 -5.44
C GLN A 150 -8.36 -14.27 -6.52
N GLY A 151 -9.14 -15.13 -7.14
CA GLY A 151 -10.15 -14.75 -8.12
C GLY A 151 -9.53 -14.07 -9.35
N SER A 152 -9.71 -12.77 -9.46
CA SER A 152 -9.23 -11.95 -10.57
C SER A 152 -8.31 -10.80 -10.14
N ASN A 153 -7.79 -10.87 -8.91
CA ASN A 153 -6.85 -9.88 -8.38
C ASN A 153 -5.50 -10.00 -9.08
N LEU A 154 -4.92 -8.85 -9.41
CA LEU A 154 -3.62 -8.73 -10.08
C LEU A 154 -2.52 -8.27 -9.10
N GLY A 155 -1.26 -8.32 -9.58
CA GLY A 155 -0.09 -8.01 -8.75
C GLY A 155 0.33 -9.16 -7.84
N TYR A 156 -0.06 -10.40 -8.17
CA TYR A 156 0.36 -11.58 -7.42
C TYR A 156 1.66 -12.19 -7.95
N THR A 157 2.06 -11.90 -9.18
CA THR A 157 3.39 -12.26 -9.69
C THR A 157 4.29 -11.04 -9.76
N PHE A 158 5.59 -11.25 -9.66
CA PHE A 158 6.58 -10.17 -9.76
C PHE A 158 6.59 -9.53 -11.14
N GLU A 159 6.30 -10.31 -12.20
CA GLU A 159 6.18 -9.82 -13.57
C GLU A 159 5.01 -8.84 -13.72
N GLN A 160 3.86 -9.10 -13.08
CA GLN A 160 2.73 -8.16 -13.09
C GLN A 160 3.09 -6.85 -12.38
N ILE A 161 3.78 -6.92 -11.26
CA ILE A 161 4.25 -5.74 -10.52
C ILE A 161 5.26 -4.96 -11.36
N ALA A 162 6.22 -5.65 -11.98
CA ALA A 162 7.21 -5.05 -12.87
C ALA A 162 6.54 -4.39 -14.09
N TYR A 163 5.53 -5.03 -14.67
CA TYR A 163 4.76 -4.45 -15.76
C TYR A 163 4.13 -3.11 -15.36
N ILE A 164 3.42 -3.06 -14.23
CA ILE A 164 2.81 -1.83 -13.72
C ILE A 164 3.88 -0.75 -13.51
N ILE A 165 4.98 -1.09 -12.83
CA ILE A 165 6.07 -0.15 -12.58
C ILE A 165 6.64 0.38 -13.90
N ASN A 166 6.84 -0.47 -14.91
CA ASN A 166 7.39 -0.06 -16.19
C ASN A 166 6.51 0.94 -16.95
N GLU A 167 5.19 0.89 -16.77
CA GLU A 167 4.22 1.81 -17.35
C GLU A 167 4.00 3.10 -16.51
N VAL A 168 4.45 3.13 -15.25
CA VAL A 168 4.39 4.34 -14.42
C VAL A 168 5.45 5.34 -14.91
N GLU A 169 5.07 6.60 -15.13
CA GLU A 169 5.95 7.65 -15.67
C GLU A 169 6.99 8.12 -14.63
N ASP A 170 6.54 8.48 -13.43
CA ASP A 170 7.43 8.90 -12.35
C ASP A 170 7.90 7.71 -11.50
N LYS A 171 9.02 7.09 -11.94
CA LYS A 171 9.63 5.95 -11.25
C LYS A 171 10.10 6.27 -9.83
N SER A 172 10.33 7.52 -9.52
CA SER A 172 10.78 7.93 -8.18
C SER A 172 9.67 7.86 -7.13
N ARG A 173 8.42 7.89 -7.59
CA ARG A 173 7.22 7.88 -6.75
C ARG A 173 6.40 6.60 -6.85
N VAL A 174 7.01 5.50 -7.27
CA VAL A 174 6.42 4.17 -7.19
C VAL A 174 7.32 3.24 -6.39
N GLY A 175 6.74 2.29 -5.69
CA GLY A 175 7.47 1.29 -4.91
C GLY A 175 6.63 0.05 -4.67
N VAL A 176 7.19 -0.90 -3.92
CA VAL A 176 6.56 -2.20 -3.64
C VAL A 176 6.54 -2.46 -2.13
N CYS A 177 5.43 -3.00 -1.66
CA CYS A 177 5.30 -3.68 -0.39
C CYS A 177 5.19 -5.19 -0.63
N LEU A 178 6.04 -5.99 -0.01
CA LEU A 178 5.91 -7.44 -0.02
C LEU A 178 5.19 -7.91 1.26
N ASP A 179 3.95 -8.35 1.09
CA ASP A 179 3.22 -9.07 2.13
C ASP A 179 3.59 -10.55 2.09
N THR A 180 4.07 -11.09 3.20
CA THR A 180 4.56 -12.48 3.28
C THR A 180 3.43 -13.50 3.16
N ALA A 181 2.23 -13.20 3.64
CA ALA A 181 1.08 -14.08 3.50
C ALA A 181 0.62 -14.15 2.04
N HIS A 182 0.58 -13.00 1.36
CA HIS A 182 0.26 -12.91 -0.07
C HIS A 182 1.33 -13.60 -0.92
N THR A 183 2.62 -13.38 -0.64
CA THR A 183 3.74 -14.01 -1.33
C THR A 183 3.63 -15.54 -1.26
N LEU A 184 3.38 -16.07 -0.06
CA LEU A 184 3.21 -17.51 0.12
C LEU A 184 1.96 -18.04 -0.59
N ALA A 185 0.83 -17.34 -0.50
CA ALA A 185 -0.42 -17.74 -1.15
C ALA A 185 -0.35 -17.68 -2.67
N ALA A 186 0.45 -16.77 -3.24
CA ALA A 186 0.74 -16.67 -4.66
C ALA A 186 1.66 -17.80 -5.19
N GLY A 187 2.18 -18.65 -4.28
CA GLY A 187 2.96 -19.84 -4.66
C GLY A 187 4.48 -19.68 -4.52
N TYR A 188 4.97 -18.55 -4.03
CA TYR A 188 6.40 -18.36 -3.77
C TYR A 188 6.78 -19.04 -2.46
N ASP A 189 7.86 -19.82 -2.46
CA ASP A 189 8.37 -20.45 -1.24
C ASP A 189 9.18 -19.45 -0.42
N ILE A 190 8.66 -19.12 0.76
CA ILE A 190 9.34 -18.29 1.77
C ILE A 190 9.47 -19.02 3.12
N LYS A 191 9.19 -20.36 3.15
CA LYS A 191 9.25 -21.16 4.36
C LYS A 191 10.61 -21.83 4.55
N THR A 192 11.28 -22.19 3.45
CA THR A 192 12.62 -22.79 3.51
C THR A 192 13.68 -21.71 3.26
N PRO A 193 14.90 -21.83 3.82
CA PRO A 193 15.98 -20.89 3.54
C PRO A 193 16.32 -20.80 2.03
N GLU A 194 16.29 -21.91 1.33
CA GLU A 194 16.54 -22.02 -0.10
C GLU A 194 15.44 -21.34 -0.91
N GLY A 195 14.18 -21.65 -0.61
CA GLY A 195 13.00 -21.04 -1.26
C GLY A 195 12.93 -19.54 -1.00
N PHE A 196 13.22 -19.10 0.23
CA PHE A 196 13.31 -17.68 0.57
C PHE A 196 14.37 -16.98 -0.27
N SER A 197 15.57 -17.55 -0.36
CA SER A 197 16.68 -16.97 -1.13
C SER A 197 16.33 -16.88 -2.62
N GLU A 198 15.72 -17.93 -3.18
CA GLU A 198 15.28 -17.97 -4.58
C GLU A 198 14.16 -16.98 -4.87
N THR A 199 13.16 -16.91 -4.01
CA THR A 199 12.04 -15.94 -4.14
C THR A 199 12.55 -14.51 -4.15
N PHE A 200 13.46 -14.15 -3.23
CA PHE A 200 13.98 -12.78 -3.19
C PHE A 200 15.00 -12.50 -4.30
N ARG A 201 15.73 -13.50 -4.78
CA ARG A 201 16.55 -13.36 -5.98
C ARG A 201 15.69 -13.09 -7.21
N HIS A 202 14.59 -13.84 -7.40
CA HIS A 202 13.63 -13.62 -8.48
C HIS A 202 12.99 -12.22 -8.40
N PHE A 203 12.60 -11.80 -7.19
CA PHE A 203 12.10 -10.43 -7.00
C PHE A 203 13.12 -9.37 -7.45
N ASP A 204 14.38 -9.53 -7.08
CA ASP A 204 15.42 -8.57 -7.46
C ASP A 204 15.69 -8.54 -8.96
N GLU A 205 15.68 -9.70 -9.61
CA GLU A 205 15.87 -9.81 -11.06
C GLU A 205 14.71 -9.21 -11.87
N VAL A 206 13.48 -9.37 -11.40
CA VAL A 206 12.26 -8.96 -12.13
C VAL A 206 11.82 -7.54 -11.79
N VAL A 207 11.82 -7.20 -10.51
CA VAL A 207 11.33 -5.90 -10.00
C VAL A 207 12.48 -4.99 -9.58
N GLY A 208 13.46 -5.54 -8.87
CA GLY A 208 14.59 -4.81 -8.29
C GLY A 208 14.34 -4.36 -6.85
N PHE A 209 15.32 -4.61 -5.97
CA PHE A 209 15.26 -4.16 -4.56
C PHE A 209 15.21 -2.65 -4.40
N SER A 210 15.58 -1.88 -5.41
CA SER A 210 15.45 -0.42 -5.40
C SER A 210 14.01 0.07 -5.25
N TYR A 211 13.04 -0.73 -5.68
CA TYR A 211 11.61 -0.46 -5.53
C TYR A 211 11.02 -0.97 -4.21
N LEU A 212 11.70 -1.86 -3.49
CA LEU A 212 11.18 -2.41 -2.24
C LEU A 212 11.19 -1.37 -1.13
N ARG A 213 10.01 -0.92 -0.71
CA ARG A 213 9.82 0.07 0.36
C ARG A 213 9.53 -0.58 1.70
N VAL A 214 8.66 -1.59 1.70
CA VAL A 214 8.15 -2.21 2.93
C VAL A 214 8.09 -3.72 2.78
N ARG A 215 8.30 -4.43 3.89
CA ARG A 215 7.95 -5.84 4.06
C ARG A 215 6.89 -5.93 5.15
N GLN A 216 5.73 -6.41 4.80
CA GLN A 216 4.64 -6.69 5.74
C GLN A 216 4.66 -8.17 6.09
N ALA A 217 4.64 -8.49 7.38
CA ALA A 217 4.58 -9.86 7.85
C ALA A 217 3.32 -10.06 8.68
N TRP A 218 2.50 -11.05 8.30
CA TRP A 218 1.37 -11.49 9.11
C TRP A 218 1.82 -12.63 10.01
N ILE A 219 1.80 -12.39 11.33
CA ILE A 219 2.00 -13.44 12.34
C ILE A 219 0.61 -13.91 12.73
N THR A 220 0.19 -15.10 12.25
CA THR A 220 -1.04 -15.72 12.73
C THR A 220 -0.73 -16.57 13.95
N ASN A 221 -1.58 -16.49 14.99
CA ASN A 221 -1.45 -17.27 16.23
C ASN A 221 -1.47 -18.81 16.01
N GLN A 222 -1.69 -19.28 14.78
CA GLN A 222 -1.70 -20.72 14.45
C GLN A 222 -0.31 -21.36 14.46
N TYR A 223 0.78 -20.56 14.41
CA TYR A 223 2.15 -21.05 14.41
C TYR A 223 2.89 -20.83 15.74
N LEU A 224 2.20 -20.30 16.77
CA LEU A 224 2.74 -20.09 18.11
C LEU A 224 2.35 -21.19 19.11
N LYS A 225 1.95 -22.39 18.62
CA LYS A 225 1.71 -23.57 19.46
C LYS A 225 2.77 -24.62 19.23
#